data_97b0c3f9857a2680cd6c4d355cd7d49a
#
_entry.id   97b0c3f9857a2680cd6c4d355cd7d49a
#
_cell.length_a   1.000
_cell.length_b   1.000
_cell.length_c   1.000
_cell.angle_alpha   90.00
_cell.angle_beta   90.00
_cell.angle_gamma   90.00
#
_symmetry.space_group_name_H-M   'P 1'
#
loop_
_entity.id
_entity.type
_entity.pdbx_description
1 polymer ?
#
loop_
_entity_poly.entity_id
_entity_poly.type
_entity_poly.pdbx_seq_one_letter_code
_entity_poly.pdbx_strand_id
1 'polypeptide(L)'
;KYASSTQVQEALSATREYWYNKVNVAFHTGDADFDRYMKWVSFQPFLRRLFGCSFLPHHDYGRGGRGWRDLWQDCLSLLLMDPGNVGEMIATNYGGVRIDGTNATIIGDGDGNFIADRNGIARVWMDHALWPLITTKLYIDQTGDIAILDREVPYFKDAQTARGTQTDPLWD
;
A
#
# COMPACT_ATOMS: atom_id res chain seq x y z
N LYS A 1 -6.69 7.52 -31.06
CA LYS A 1 -6.13 6.19 -30.73
C LYS A 1 -7.09 5.05 -31.08
N TYR A 2 -8.39 5.28 -31.03
CA TYR A 2 -9.43 4.29 -31.32
C TYR A 2 -10.34 4.83 -32.44
N ALA A 3 -9.78 4.86 -33.65
CA ALA A 3 -10.44 5.48 -34.82
C ALA A 3 -11.38 4.53 -35.57
N SER A 4 -11.38 3.24 -35.28
CA SER A 4 -12.23 2.25 -35.91
C SER A 4 -12.78 1.23 -34.93
N SER A 5 -13.90 0.60 -35.27
CA SER A 5 -14.49 -0.50 -34.49
C SER A 5 -13.52 -1.66 -34.31
N THR A 6 -12.71 -1.98 -35.32
CA THR A 6 -11.70 -3.03 -35.25
C THR A 6 -10.64 -2.73 -34.18
N GLN A 7 -10.10 -1.51 -34.16
CA GLN A 7 -9.13 -1.10 -33.16
C GLN A 7 -9.69 -1.14 -31.73
N VAL A 8 -10.96 -0.83 -31.56
CA VAL A 8 -11.66 -0.95 -30.24
C VAL A 8 -11.73 -2.42 -29.83
N GLN A 9 -12.12 -3.32 -30.72
CA GLN A 9 -12.23 -4.74 -30.42
C GLN A 9 -10.86 -5.37 -30.11
N GLU A 10 -9.83 -5.04 -30.85
CA GLU A 10 -8.46 -5.47 -30.61
C GLU A 10 -7.97 -5.01 -29.24
N ALA A 11 -8.17 -3.73 -28.90
CA ALA A 11 -7.78 -3.19 -27.59
C ALA A 11 -8.55 -3.84 -26.44
N LEU A 12 -9.85 -4.11 -26.64
CA LEU A 12 -10.67 -4.80 -25.64
C LEU A 12 -10.19 -6.22 -25.42
N SER A 13 -9.89 -6.95 -26.49
CA SER A 13 -9.38 -8.32 -26.41
C SER A 13 -8.02 -8.37 -25.71
N ALA A 14 -7.09 -7.49 -26.09
CA ALA A 14 -5.78 -7.38 -25.46
C ALA A 14 -5.89 -7.04 -23.94
N THR A 15 -6.80 -6.14 -23.57
CA THR A 15 -7.03 -5.79 -22.17
C THR A 15 -7.60 -6.98 -21.38
N ARG A 16 -8.53 -7.71 -21.94
CA ARG A 16 -9.09 -8.93 -21.32
C ARG A 16 -8.04 -10.01 -21.13
N GLU A 17 -7.21 -10.25 -22.14
CA GLU A 17 -6.12 -11.21 -22.09
C GLU A 17 -5.07 -10.81 -21.04
N TYR A 18 -4.69 -9.53 -21.00
CA TYR A 18 -3.79 -9.02 -19.98
C TYR A 18 -4.29 -9.32 -18.56
N TRP A 19 -5.54 -8.99 -18.26
CA TRP A 19 -6.11 -9.22 -16.93
C TRP A 19 -6.31 -10.69 -16.63
N TYR A 20 -6.69 -11.50 -17.61
CA TYR A 20 -6.81 -12.93 -17.44
C TYR A 20 -5.49 -13.59 -17.06
N ASN A 21 -4.40 -13.18 -17.69
CA ASN A 21 -3.05 -13.68 -17.40
C ASN A 21 -2.49 -13.10 -16.07
N LYS A 22 -2.84 -11.87 -15.74
CA LYS A 22 -2.38 -11.19 -14.52
C LYS A 22 -3.06 -11.75 -13.27
N VAL A 23 -4.38 -11.97 -13.33
CA VAL A 23 -5.17 -12.58 -12.24
C VAL A 23 -5.28 -14.09 -12.46
N ASN A 24 -4.17 -14.78 -12.31
CA ASN A 24 -4.06 -16.21 -12.62
C ASN A 24 -4.50 -17.09 -11.43
N VAL A 25 -5.69 -16.83 -10.91
CA VAL A 25 -6.30 -17.62 -9.82
C VAL A 25 -7.73 -17.97 -10.20
N ALA A 26 -8.08 -19.24 -10.08
CA ALA A 26 -9.43 -19.73 -10.32
C ALA A 26 -9.94 -20.53 -9.11
N PHE A 27 -11.22 -20.38 -8.82
CA PHE A 27 -11.91 -21.09 -7.75
C PHE A 27 -12.96 -22.03 -8.38
N HIS A 28 -13.06 -23.23 -7.86
CA HIS A 28 -13.99 -24.27 -8.29
C HIS A 28 -14.58 -24.94 -7.04
N THR A 29 -15.48 -24.22 -6.37
CA THR A 29 -16.07 -24.68 -5.10
C THR A 29 -17.37 -25.46 -5.27
N GLY A 30 -17.93 -25.45 -6.49
CA GLY A 30 -19.26 -26.00 -6.78
C GLY A 30 -20.38 -24.97 -6.65
N ASP A 31 -20.10 -23.80 -6.07
CA ASP A 31 -21.01 -22.66 -6.04
C ASP A 31 -20.55 -21.61 -7.08
N ALA A 32 -21.29 -21.49 -8.17
CA ALA A 32 -20.94 -20.62 -9.28
C ALA A 32 -21.00 -19.12 -8.92
N ASP A 33 -21.81 -18.74 -7.95
CA ASP A 33 -21.90 -17.34 -7.50
C ASP A 33 -20.71 -16.99 -6.63
N PHE A 34 -20.32 -17.87 -5.73
CA PHE A 34 -19.10 -17.73 -4.95
C PHE A 34 -17.86 -17.70 -5.84
N ASP A 35 -17.74 -18.60 -6.81
CA ASP A 35 -16.60 -18.64 -7.74
C ASP A 35 -16.48 -17.33 -8.54
N ARG A 36 -17.60 -16.76 -8.97
CA ARG A 36 -17.64 -15.45 -9.64
C ARG A 36 -17.22 -14.30 -8.70
N TYR A 37 -17.68 -14.34 -7.46
CA TYR A 37 -17.28 -13.36 -6.44
C TYR A 37 -15.78 -13.45 -6.16
N MET A 38 -15.22 -14.63 -6.06
CA MET A 38 -13.79 -14.83 -5.82
C MET A 38 -12.90 -14.33 -6.96
N LYS A 39 -13.39 -14.28 -8.19
CA LYS A 39 -12.67 -13.59 -9.28
C LYS A 39 -12.52 -12.09 -9.01
N TRP A 40 -13.56 -11.47 -8.49
CA TRP A 40 -13.50 -10.07 -8.06
C TRP A 40 -12.53 -9.89 -6.88
N VAL A 41 -12.58 -10.76 -5.88
CA VAL A 41 -11.67 -10.73 -4.73
C VAL A 41 -10.22 -10.85 -5.17
N SER A 42 -9.92 -11.78 -6.09
CA SER A 42 -8.56 -11.97 -6.62
C SER A 42 -8.04 -10.79 -7.45
N PHE A 43 -8.93 -9.98 -8.00
CA PHE A 43 -8.57 -8.77 -8.74
C PHE A 43 -8.24 -7.58 -7.82
N GLN A 44 -8.81 -7.53 -6.62
CA GLN A 44 -8.64 -6.41 -5.68
C GLN A 44 -7.17 -6.02 -5.38
N PRO A 45 -6.23 -6.96 -5.16
CA PRO A 45 -4.84 -6.62 -4.90
C PRO A 45 -4.20 -5.74 -5.99
N PHE A 46 -4.52 -6.00 -7.25
CA PHE A 46 -4.00 -5.19 -8.37
C PHE A 46 -4.56 -3.77 -8.37
N LEU A 47 -5.82 -3.60 -8.00
CA LEU A 47 -6.42 -2.29 -7.82
C LEU A 47 -5.76 -1.53 -6.65
N ARG A 48 -5.39 -2.24 -5.59
CA ARG A 48 -4.67 -1.67 -4.45
C ARG A 48 -3.30 -1.13 -4.84
N ARG A 49 -2.59 -1.78 -5.75
CA ARG A 49 -1.33 -1.25 -6.29
C ARG A 49 -1.53 0.08 -7.01
N LEU A 50 -2.62 0.23 -7.73
CA LEU A 50 -2.91 1.43 -8.52
C LEU A 50 -3.50 2.57 -7.68
N PHE A 51 -4.39 2.25 -6.75
CA PHE A 51 -5.21 3.24 -6.05
C PHE A 51 -5.04 3.23 -4.53
N GLY A 52 -4.31 2.26 -3.99
CA GLY A 52 -4.31 1.95 -2.56
C GLY A 52 -5.61 1.28 -2.11
N CYS A 53 -5.68 0.87 -0.84
CA CYS A 53 -6.88 0.23 -0.32
C CYS A 53 -8.02 1.22 -0.07
N SER A 54 -7.72 2.48 0.00
CA SER A 54 -8.72 3.51 0.11
C SER A 54 -9.38 3.75 -1.24
N PHE A 55 -10.31 2.87 -1.59
CA PHE A 55 -11.34 3.20 -2.58
C PHE A 55 -12.30 4.28 -2.08
N LEU A 56 -12.17 4.65 -0.81
CA LEU A 56 -12.82 5.81 -0.27
C LEU A 56 -12.07 7.01 -0.81
N PRO A 57 -12.62 7.61 -1.82
CA PRO A 57 -11.90 8.57 -2.59
C PRO A 57 -11.76 9.86 -1.81
N HIS A 58 -11.06 10.73 -2.42
CA HIS A 58 -10.81 12.12 -2.09
C HIS A 58 -11.89 12.85 -1.31
N HIS A 59 -13.13 12.43 -1.36
CA HIS A 59 -14.23 13.14 -0.71
C HIS A 59 -14.37 12.82 0.78
N ASP A 60 -13.89 11.69 1.25
CA ASP A 60 -14.17 11.28 2.64
C ASP A 60 -13.48 12.20 3.65
N TYR A 61 -12.36 12.77 3.26
CA TYR A 61 -11.64 13.76 4.07
C TYR A 61 -11.24 15.01 3.28
N GLY A 62 -11.69 15.14 2.06
CA GLY A 62 -11.40 16.30 1.20
C GLY A 62 -9.94 16.46 0.81
N ARG A 63 -9.09 15.46 0.99
CA ARG A 63 -7.65 15.60 0.82
C ARG A 63 -6.99 14.51 -0.02
N GLY A 64 -7.71 13.48 -0.42
CA GLY A 64 -7.12 12.28 -0.99
C GLY A 64 -6.08 11.69 -0.04
N GLY A 65 -5.89 10.44 -0.03
CA GLY A 65 -4.85 9.84 0.78
C GLY A 65 -5.26 8.50 1.37
N ARG A 66 -4.26 7.81 1.87
CA ARG A 66 -4.41 6.50 2.49
C ARG A 66 -4.18 6.62 3.98
N GLY A 67 -4.77 5.72 4.76
CA GLY A 67 -4.43 5.57 6.16
C GLY A 67 -3.10 4.83 6.33
N TRP A 68 -2.44 5.02 7.45
CA TRP A 68 -1.20 4.32 7.78
C TRP A 68 -1.35 2.80 7.77
N ARG A 69 -2.37 2.29 8.42
CA ARG A 69 -2.71 0.85 8.43
C ARG A 69 -2.89 0.30 7.02
N ASP A 70 -3.57 1.07 6.20
CA ASP A 70 -3.96 0.68 4.85
C ASP A 70 -2.75 0.44 3.94
N LEU A 71 -1.68 1.23 4.09
CA LEU A 71 -0.43 1.04 3.35
C LEU A 71 0.18 -0.34 3.56
N TRP A 72 0.20 -0.79 4.80
CA TRP A 72 0.79 -2.07 5.16
C TRP A 72 -0.10 -3.24 4.73
N GLN A 73 -1.41 -3.10 4.86
CA GLN A 73 -2.37 -4.09 4.39
C GLN A 73 -2.34 -4.23 2.86
N ASP A 74 -2.12 -3.15 2.14
CA ASP A 74 -1.92 -3.20 0.68
C ASP A 74 -0.69 -4.06 0.33
N CYS A 75 0.43 -3.87 1.03
CA CYS A 75 1.62 -4.71 0.85
C CYS A 75 1.31 -6.19 1.09
N LEU A 76 0.55 -6.54 2.13
CA LEU A 76 0.19 -7.94 2.42
C LEU A 76 -0.58 -8.60 1.28
N SER A 77 -1.55 -7.92 0.71
CA SER A 77 -2.32 -8.45 -0.41
C SER A 77 -1.46 -8.62 -1.68
N LEU A 78 -0.52 -7.69 -1.89
CA LEU A 78 0.38 -7.73 -3.02
C LEU A 78 1.45 -8.81 -2.90
N LEU A 79 1.90 -9.13 -1.68
CA LEU A 79 2.84 -10.23 -1.46
C LEU A 79 2.33 -11.55 -2.05
N LEU A 80 1.02 -11.78 -2.02
CA LEU A 80 0.40 -13.00 -2.54
C LEU A 80 0.15 -12.94 -4.05
N MET A 81 -0.31 -11.80 -4.56
CA MET A 81 -0.88 -11.71 -5.90
C MET A 81 0.01 -11.01 -6.92
N ASP A 82 0.87 -10.09 -6.48
CA ASP A 82 1.76 -9.30 -7.34
C ASP A 82 2.96 -8.79 -6.54
N PRO A 83 3.89 -9.68 -6.13
CA PRO A 83 4.94 -9.35 -5.15
C PRO A 83 6.02 -8.40 -5.67
N GLY A 84 6.03 -8.15 -6.96
CA GLY A 84 7.02 -7.23 -7.56
C GLY A 84 7.00 -5.87 -6.87
N ASN A 85 8.19 -5.40 -6.46
CA ASN A 85 8.40 -4.09 -5.85
C ASN A 85 7.81 -3.91 -4.43
N VAL A 86 7.31 -4.95 -3.77
CA VAL A 86 6.76 -4.83 -2.41
C VAL A 86 7.83 -4.46 -1.39
N GLY A 87 9.06 -4.94 -1.54
CA GLY A 87 10.19 -4.55 -0.68
C GLY A 87 10.46 -3.03 -0.72
N GLU A 88 10.42 -2.42 -1.91
CA GLU A 88 10.54 -0.98 -2.07
C GLU A 88 9.36 -0.22 -1.43
N MET A 89 8.15 -0.73 -1.57
CA MET A 89 6.97 -0.17 -0.92
C MET A 89 7.09 -0.20 0.61
N ILE A 90 7.55 -1.32 1.18
CA ILE A 90 7.79 -1.45 2.62
C ILE A 90 8.83 -0.43 3.10
N ALA A 91 9.97 -0.34 2.42
CA ALA A 91 11.01 0.61 2.78
C ALA A 91 10.51 2.06 2.70
N THR A 92 9.79 2.41 1.64
CA THR A 92 9.17 3.73 1.47
C THR A 92 8.17 4.03 2.59
N ASN A 93 7.37 3.04 2.99
CA ASN A 93 6.39 3.20 4.05
C ASN A 93 7.04 3.49 5.42
N TYR A 94 8.21 2.91 5.71
CA TYR A 94 8.96 3.24 6.92
C TYR A 94 9.36 4.71 7.01
N GLY A 95 9.52 5.40 5.88
CA GLY A 95 9.77 6.83 5.83
C GLY A 95 8.69 7.71 6.48
N GLY A 96 7.54 7.14 6.85
CA GLY A 96 6.48 7.82 7.60
C GLY A 96 6.62 7.73 9.13
N VAL A 97 7.67 7.07 9.64
CA VAL A 97 7.94 6.96 11.07
C VAL A 97 8.71 8.19 11.55
N ARG A 98 8.29 8.77 12.68
CA ARG A 98 8.98 9.89 13.34
C ARG A 98 10.08 9.37 14.28
N ILE A 99 11.01 10.25 14.64
CA ILE A 99 12.12 9.91 15.54
C ILE A 99 11.67 9.42 16.93
N ASP A 100 10.48 9.79 17.36
CA ASP A 100 9.90 9.35 18.64
C ASP A 100 9.15 8.00 18.52
N GLY A 101 9.21 7.35 17.37
CA GLY A 101 8.53 6.08 17.09
C GLY A 101 7.04 6.22 16.73
N THR A 102 6.49 7.42 16.75
CA THR A 102 5.14 7.64 16.21
C THR A 102 5.17 7.68 14.68
N ASN A 103 4.03 7.73 14.03
CA ASN A 103 3.95 7.70 12.57
C ASN A 103 2.95 8.73 12.04
N ALA A 104 3.13 9.10 10.78
CA ALA A 104 2.13 9.83 10.03
C ALA A 104 0.86 8.98 9.85
N THR A 105 -0.30 9.59 9.99
CA THR A 105 -1.59 8.87 9.84
C THR A 105 -2.26 9.12 8.49
N ILE A 106 -1.83 10.14 7.77
CA ILE A 106 -2.33 10.51 6.44
C ILE A 106 -1.17 10.49 5.45
N ILE A 107 -1.36 9.74 4.38
CA ILE A 107 -0.42 9.59 3.28
C ILE A 107 -1.04 10.24 2.04
N GLY A 108 -0.27 11.06 1.34
CA GLY A 108 -0.71 11.73 0.12
C GLY A 108 -0.84 10.82 -1.10
N ASP A 109 -1.00 11.43 -2.25
CA ASP A 109 -1.31 10.73 -3.52
C ASP A 109 -0.16 9.88 -4.07
N GLY A 110 1.05 10.03 -3.58
CA GLY A 110 2.22 9.28 -4.02
C GLY A 110 2.83 8.43 -2.91
N ASP A 111 3.56 7.40 -3.29
CA ASP A 111 4.34 6.60 -2.35
C ASP A 111 5.39 7.48 -1.66
N GLY A 112 5.45 7.38 -0.33
CA GLY A 112 6.35 8.20 0.49
C GLY A 112 5.93 9.65 0.70
N ASN A 113 4.79 10.06 0.19
CA ASN A 113 4.28 11.42 0.39
C ASN A 113 3.46 11.50 1.69
N PHE A 114 4.13 11.65 2.81
CA PHE A 114 3.50 11.71 4.13
C PHE A 114 3.02 13.14 4.42
N ILE A 115 1.74 13.30 4.76
CA ILE A 115 1.12 14.61 5.03
C ILE A 115 1.06 14.89 6.53
N ALA A 116 1.27 13.92 7.37
CA ALA A 116 1.13 14.01 8.82
C ALA A 116 -0.25 13.63 9.36
N ASP A 117 -0.70 14.27 10.42
CA ASP A 117 -1.92 13.88 11.11
C ASP A 117 -3.11 14.76 10.76
N ARG A 118 -4.27 14.15 10.78
CA ARG A 118 -5.51 14.88 10.58
C ARG A 118 -5.68 15.94 11.68
N ASN A 119 -6.02 17.15 11.29
CA ASN A 119 -6.22 18.30 12.17
C ASN A 119 -4.98 18.77 12.94
N GLY A 120 -3.79 18.41 12.49
CA GLY A 120 -2.54 18.82 13.13
C GLY A 120 -2.32 18.21 14.51
N ILE A 121 -2.95 17.08 14.81
CA ILE A 121 -2.83 16.39 16.09
C ILE A 121 -2.19 15.02 15.85
N ALA A 122 -0.96 14.85 16.33
CA ALA A 122 -0.30 13.55 16.33
C ALA A 122 -1.09 12.55 17.21
N ARG A 123 -1.44 11.42 16.62
CA ARG A 123 -2.20 10.38 17.31
C ARG A 123 -1.40 9.09 17.34
N VAL A 124 -1.39 8.47 18.51
CA VAL A 124 -0.82 7.14 18.66
C VAL A 124 -1.96 6.12 18.60
N TRP A 125 -1.90 5.25 17.61
CA TRP A 125 -2.85 4.15 17.46
C TRP A 125 -2.16 2.85 17.86
N MET A 126 -2.81 2.06 18.67
CA MET A 126 -2.21 0.85 19.27
C MET A 126 -1.69 -0.15 18.22
N ASP A 127 -2.33 -0.26 17.09
CA ASP A 127 -2.00 -1.21 16.05
C ASP A 127 -1.04 -0.67 14.97
N HIS A 128 -0.73 0.62 14.99
CA HIS A 128 0.11 1.23 13.96
C HIS A 128 1.55 0.71 13.96
N ALA A 129 2.10 0.36 15.11
CA ALA A 129 3.41 -0.26 15.21
C ALA A 129 3.42 -1.75 14.82
N LEU A 130 2.28 -2.43 14.95
CA LEU A 130 2.17 -3.86 14.65
C LEU A 130 2.16 -4.13 13.14
N TRP A 131 1.51 -3.29 12.37
CA TRP A 131 1.37 -3.50 10.92
C TRP A 131 2.71 -3.47 10.18
N PRO A 132 3.63 -2.53 10.43
CA PRO A 132 4.99 -2.57 9.88
C PRO A 132 5.71 -3.88 10.20
N LEU A 133 5.68 -4.29 11.47
CA LEU A 133 6.34 -5.51 11.93
C LEU A 133 5.80 -6.77 11.23
N ILE A 134 4.47 -6.95 11.23
CA ILE A 134 3.82 -8.11 10.62
C ILE A 134 4.10 -8.16 9.12
N THR A 135 3.98 -7.03 8.45
CA THR A 135 4.16 -6.96 6.99
C THR A 135 5.61 -7.25 6.61
N THR A 136 6.57 -6.65 7.31
CA THR A 136 7.99 -6.90 7.04
C THR A 136 8.37 -8.36 7.32
N LYS A 137 7.86 -8.93 8.43
CA LYS A 137 8.08 -10.35 8.72
C LYS A 137 7.55 -11.24 7.60
N LEU A 138 6.31 -11.04 7.16
CA LEU A 138 5.71 -11.85 6.11
C LEU A 138 6.42 -11.67 4.76
N TYR A 139 6.92 -10.47 4.48
CA TYR A 139 7.76 -10.23 3.32
C TYR A 139 9.04 -11.07 3.36
N ILE A 140 9.75 -11.05 4.49
CA ILE A 140 10.97 -11.84 4.67
C ILE A 140 10.67 -13.34 4.60
N ASP A 141 9.62 -13.81 5.25
CA ASP A 141 9.21 -15.21 5.22
C ASP A 141 8.93 -15.70 3.78
N GLN A 142 8.38 -14.85 2.95
CA GLN A 142 8.02 -15.21 1.58
C GLN A 142 9.17 -15.07 0.58
N THR A 143 10.03 -14.08 0.76
CA THR A 143 11.07 -13.73 -0.23
C THR A 143 12.45 -14.20 0.17
N GLY A 144 12.71 -14.41 1.48
CA GLY A 144 14.04 -14.65 2.03
C GLY A 144 14.91 -13.38 2.09
N ASP A 145 14.41 -12.22 1.72
CA ASP A 145 15.15 -10.95 1.70
C ASP A 145 15.29 -10.37 3.11
N ILE A 146 16.25 -10.89 3.86
CA ILE A 146 16.58 -10.37 5.20
C ILE A 146 17.32 -9.03 5.14
N ALA A 147 17.94 -8.69 4.01
CA ALA A 147 18.70 -7.46 3.85
C ALA A 147 17.83 -6.20 3.93
N ILE A 148 16.51 -6.35 3.81
CA ILE A 148 15.57 -5.25 4.04
C ILE A 148 15.71 -4.65 5.44
N LEU A 149 16.16 -5.42 6.44
CA LEU A 149 16.35 -4.96 7.82
C LEU A 149 17.55 -4.02 7.99
N ASP A 150 18.51 -4.09 7.07
CA ASP A 150 19.71 -3.24 7.09
C ASP A 150 19.51 -1.95 6.28
N ARG A 151 18.32 -1.74 5.77
CA ARG A 151 18.02 -0.63 4.90
C ARG A 151 17.80 0.65 5.69
N GLU A 152 18.62 1.64 5.45
CA GLU A 152 18.48 2.97 6.05
C GLU A 152 17.33 3.74 5.41
N VAL A 153 16.43 4.27 6.25
CA VAL A 153 15.30 5.08 5.83
C VAL A 153 15.23 6.32 6.71
N PRO A 154 15.13 7.53 6.13
CA PRO A 154 15.06 8.76 6.91
C PRO A 154 13.76 8.84 7.70
N TYR A 155 13.81 9.39 8.89
CA TYR A 155 12.62 9.69 9.67
C TYR A 155 11.75 10.77 9.03
N PHE A 156 10.46 10.64 9.23
CA PHE A 156 9.50 11.67 8.84
C PHE A 156 9.65 12.90 9.73
N LYS A 157 10.10 14.01 9.13
CA LYS A 157 10.21 15.30 9.81
C LYS A 157 8.86 16.01 9.76
N ASP A 158 8.19 16.07 10.91
CA ASP A 158 6.86 16.61 11.04
C ASP A 158 6.85 17.81 12.01
N ALA A 159 6.64 19.00 11.46
CA ALA A 159 6.55 20.23 12.24
C ALA A 159 5.30 20.33 13.14
N GLN A 160 4.35 19.41 13.00
CA GLN A 160 3.13 19.42 13.82
C GLN A 160 3.35 18.91 15.24
N THR A 161 4.47 18.24 15.50
CA THR A 161 4.81 17.78 16.85
C THR A 161 6.14 18.39 17.27
N ALA A 162 6.20 18.88 18.50
CA ALA A 162 7.46 19.35 19.07
C ALA A 162 8.56 18.26 19.04
N ARG A 163 8.15 16.98 19.12
CA ARG A 163 9.04 15.83 19.03
C ARG A 163 9.51 15.54 17.60
N GLY A 164 8.69 15.81 16.61
CA GLY A 164 9.04 15.59 15.19
C GLY A 164 10.05 16.60 14.66
N THR A 165 10.32 17.69 15.40
CA THR A 165 11.30 18.71 15.06
C THR A 165 12.52 18.72 15.97
N GLN A 166 12.50 17.95 17.05
CA GLN A 166 13.65 17.82 17.93
C GLN A 166 14.72 16.94 17.27
N THR A 167 15.95 17.43 17.29
CA THR A 167 17.13 16.62 17.01
C THR A 167 17.60 16.01 18.32
N ASP A 168 17.90 14.74 18.32
CA ASP A 168 18.54 14.08 19.45
C ASP A 168 20.03 13.96 19.16
N PRO A 169 20.92 14.59 19.97
CA PRO A 169 22.37 14.56 19.74
C PRO A 169 22.96 13.14 19.74
N LEU A 170 22.23 12.14 20.22
CA LEU A 170 22.66 10.74 20.18
C LEU A 170 22.28 10.02 18.88
N TRP A 171 21.39 10.61 18.08
CA TRP A 171 20.80 9.97 16.89
C TRP A 171 20.97 10.77 15.60
N ASP A 172 21.49 11.99 15.68
CA ASP A 172 21.77 12.87 14.53
C ASP A 172 23.24 12.85 14.14
#